data_d29a9d197630eb6c11925ffc65b21698
#
_entry.id   d29a9d197630eb6c11925ffc65b21698
#
_cell.length_a   1.000
_cell.length_b   1.000
_cell.length_c   1.000
_cell.angle_alpha   90.00
_cell.angle_beta   90.00
_cell.angle_gamma   90.00
#
_symmetry.space_group_name_H-M   'P 1'
#
loop_
_entity.id
_entity.type
_entity.pdbx_description
1 polymer ?
#
loop_
_entity_poly.entity_id
_entity_poly.type
_entity_poly.pdbx_seq_one_letter_code
_entity_poly.pdbx_strand_id
1 'polypeptide(L)'
;MAIIDDASSIFQVNIHSGTGQAQAITFDGNSDLSPDLIWVKNRNEGNSHVFIDTVRGVTKTLQLDNNTLESTGTSYITAFGSDGFTVGTADNVNYNGSSLVSWNFKKQTGVFDIQTWTGTGSNRTIAHDLGVVPSLFIMKEKTGSVNDWTVYYGDETDALQFNESNATSDAATRFNDTKPTSSVFSLGTGSVGNRNNSTYVGYFFGNSSVSRAGLYYGAGNADGAIVHTGFKPAFLIVKNTAATSGWFIYDNKRNPGNPVTEELAAQVGGTVADSYAVDFLSTGFKLRDADADLNGGGTKYVYIAMAEQPFVTSTANGSIPCTAF
;
A
#
# COMPACT_ATOMS: atom_id res chain seq x y z
N MET A 1 22.54 2.13 3.88
CA MET A 1 21.45 2.01 2.88
C MET A 1 21.80 2.97 1.75
N ALA A 2 21.74 2.56 0.49
CA ALA A 2 21.95 3.48 -0.63
C ALA A 2 20.82 4.53 -0.64
N ILE A 3 21.16 5.78 -0.90
CA ILE A 3 20.19 6.85 -1.09
C ILE A 3 19.55 6.62 -2.47
N ILE A 4 18.22 6.64 -2.51
CA ILE A 4 17.46 6.61 -3.77
C ILE A 4 17.25 8.06 -4.18
N ASP A 5 17.84 8.46 -5.28
CA ASP A 5 17.84 9.85 -5.74
C ASP A 5 16.55 10.23 -6.48
N ASP A 6 15.86 9.25 -7.07
CA ASP A 6 14.60 9.43 -7.77
C ASP A 6 13.58 8.40 -7.29
N ALA A 7 12.58 8.88 -6.53
CA ALA A 7 11.51 8.03 -6.01
C ALA A 7 10.67 7.41 -7.12
N SER A 8 10.55 8.05 -8.29
CA SER A 8 9.77 7.56 -9.42
C SER A 8 10.32 6.26 -10.02
N SER A 9 11.59 5.94 -9.79
CA SER A 9 12.19 4.65 -10.16
C SER A 9 11.69 3.46 -9.31
N ILE A 10 11.00 3.74 -8.18
CA ILE A 10 10.55 2.74 -7.19
C ILE A 10 9.04 2.73 -7.03
N PHE A 11 8.42 3.91 -7.10
CA PHE A 11 6.99 4.07 -6.90
C PHE A 11 6.43 5.17 -7.81
N GLN A 12 5.32 4.89 -8.47
CA GLN A 12 4.58 5.90 -9.24
C GLN A 12 3.08 5.74 -9.06
N VAL A 13 2.39 6.87 -8.96
CA VAL A 13 0.93 6.97 -9.12
C VAL A 13 0.65 7.35 -10.57
N ASN A 14 -0.25 6.62 -11.22
CA ASN A 14 -0.67 6.93 -12.59
C ASN A 14 -2.19 7.01 -12.68
N ILE A 15 -2.69 7.92 -13.52
CA ILE A 15 -4.11 8.04 -13.86
C ILE A 15 -4.28 7.77 -15.35
N HIS A 16 -5.22 6.89 -15.68
CA HIS A 16 -5.56 6.62 -17.07
C HIS A 16 -7.07 6.60 -17.30
N SER A 17 -7.48 6.83 -18.54
CA SER A 17 -8.87 6.70 -18.96
C SER A 17 -9.13 5.30 -19.46
N GLY A 18 -10.20 4.68 -18.97
CA GLY A 18 -10.64 3.37 -19.45
C GLY A 18 -11.24 3.46 -20.84
N THR A 19 -10.94 2.50 -21.69
CA THR A 19 -11.44 2.40 -23.06
C THR A 19 -12.30 1.16 -23.32
N GLY A 20 -12.32 0.21 -22.37
CA GLY A 20 -12.94 -1.11 -22.54
C GLY A 20 -12.21 -2.00 -23.54
N GLN A 21 -11.10 -1.53 -24.13
CA GLN A 21 -10.24 -2.28 -25.05
C GLN A 21 -8.84 -2.39 -24.47
N ALA A 22 -8.12 -3.46 -24.80
CA ALA A 22 -6.74 -3.61 -24.32
C ALA A 22 -5.89 -2.39 -24.75
N GLN A 23 -5.15 -1.81 -23.77
CA GLN A 23 -4.29 -0.65 -24.02
C GLN A 23 -3.04 -0.68 -23.13
N ALA A 24 -1.94 -0.13 -23.66
CA ALA A 24 -0.74 0.10 -22.89
C ALA A 24 -0.89 1.38 -22.04
N ILE A 25 -0.48 1.32 -20.80
CA ILE A 25 -0.39 2.44 -19.86
C ILE A 25 1.09 2.72 -19.64
N THR A 26 1.55 3.88 -20.06
CA THR A 26 2.92 4.36 -19.84
C THR A 26 2.92 5.34 -18.67
N PHE A 27 3.92 5.25 -17.82
CA PHE A 27 4.09 6.15 -16.69
C PHE A 27 4.68 7.50 -17.13
N ASP A 28 4.53 8.51 -16.27
CA ASP A 28 4.96 9.89 -16.56
C ASP A 28 5.94 10.43 -15.50
N GLY A 29 6.54 9.55 -14.69
CA GLY A 29 7.58 9.91 -13.74
C GLY A 29 8.91 10.27 -14.41
N ASN A 30 9.86 10.77 -13.61
CA ASN A 30 11.18 11.15 -14.13
C ASN A 30 12.01 9.94 -14.60
N SER A 31 11.79 8.78 -14.01
CA SER A 31 12.46 7.52 -14.34
C SER A 31 11.45 6.48 -14.82
N ASP A 32 11.89 5.61 -15.71
CA ASP A 32 11.16 4.42 -16.10
C ASP A 32 10.94 3.51 -14.89
N LEU A 33 9.73 2.99 -14.74
CA LEU A 33 9.36 2.05 -13.70
C LEU A 33 8.78 0.76 -14.31
N SER A 34 9.53 -0.33 -14.21
CA SER A 34 8.99 -1.67 -14.41
C SER A 34 8.35 -2.15 -13.10
N PRO A 35 7.02 -2.15 -12.97
CA PRO A 35 6.38 -2.42 -11.68
C PRO A 35 6.41 -3.92 -11.35
N ASP A 36 6.62 -4.24 -10.07
CA ASP A 36 6.46 -5.59 -9.52
C ASP A 36 5.09 -5.80 -8.88
N LEU A 37 4.44 -4.73 -8.41
CA LEU A 37 3.05 -4.71 -7.97
C LEU A 37 2.32 -3.59 -8.67
N ILE A 38 1.17 -3.90 -9.24
CA ILE A 38 0.19 -2.96 -9.79
C ILE A 38 -1.08 -3.08 -8.95
N TRP A 39 -1.47 -1.96 -8.33
CA TRP A 39 -2.72 -1.81 -7.59
C TRP A 39 -3.60 -0.83 -8.35
N VAL A 40 -4.71 -1.29 -8.93
CA VAL A 40 -5.63 -0.46 -9.73
C VAL A 40 -6.95 -0.27 -9.03
N LYS A 41 -7.53 0.93 -9.16
CA LYS A 41 -8.89 1.26 -8.71
C LYS A 41 -9.60 2.15 -9.71
N ASN A 42 -10.82 1.78 -10.04
CA ASN A 42 -11.75 2.64 -10.78
C ASN A 42 -12.27 3.73 -9.83
N ARG A 43 -12.10 5.01 -10.21
CA ARG A 43 -12.46 6.17 -9.39
C ARG A 43 -13.95 6.52 -9.43
N ASN A 44 -14.63 6.14 -10.50
CA ASN A 44 -16.00 6.54 -10.80
C ASN A 44 -17.03 5.47 -10.52
N GLU A 45 -16.60 4.21 -10.44
CA GLU A 45 -17.48 3.05 -10.30
C GLU A 45 -17.12 2.22 -9.07
N GLY A 46 -18.13 1.52 -8.53
CA GLY A 46 -18.00 0.64 -7.36
C GLY A 46 -17.24 -0.66 -7.62
N ASN A 47 -16.21 -0.64 -8.46
CA ASN A 47 -15.39 -1.80 -8.77
C ASN A 47 -14.38 -2.09 -7.66
N SER A 48 -14.07 -3.36 -7.44
CA SER A 48 -13.06 -3.78 -6.47
C SER A 48 -11.67 -3.23 -6.80
N HIS A 49 -10.86 -3.04 -5.75
CA HIS A 49 -9.42 -2.81 -5.87
C HIS A 49 -8.72 -4.06 -6.36
N VAL A 50 -7.89 -3.96 -7.39
CA VAL A 50 -7.19 -5.08 -8.04
C VAL A 50 -5.70 -5.06 -7.73
N PHE A 51 -5.17 -6.20 -7.26
CA PHE A 51 -3.75 -6.43 -6.99
C PHE A 51 -3.21 -7.51 -7.94
N ILE A 52 -2.21 -7.17 -8.72
CA ILE A 52 -1.48 -8.09 -9.61
C ILE A 52 0.01 -7.83 -9.44
N ASP A 53 0.81 -8.88 -9.30
CA ASP A 53 2.26 -8.79 -9.09
C ASP A 53 3.05 -9.81 -9.91
N THR A 54 4.35 -9.53 -10.08
CA THR A 54 5.27 -10.33 -10.87
C THR A 54 5.58 -11.70 -10.25
N VAL A 55 5.46 -11.84 -8.92
CA VAL A 55 5.76 -13.10 -8.21
C VAL A 55 4.66 -14.13 -8.42
N ARG A 56 3.39 -13.70 -8.47
CA ARG A 56 2.24 -14.55 -8.77
C ARG A 56 1.99 -14.72 -10.27
N GLY A 57 2.36 -13.73 -11.05
CA GLY A 57 2.19 -13.67 -12.49
C GLY A 57 0.99 -12.84 -12.94
N VAL A 58 1.05 -12.36 -14.16
CA VAL A 58 0.14 -11.36 -14.76
C VAL A 58 -1.33 -11.77 -14.78
N THR A 59 -1.64 -13.07 -14.77
CA THR A 59 -3.02 -13.57 -14.78
C THR A 59 -3.60 -13.81 -13.39
N LYS A 60 -2.82 -13.59 -12.33
CA LYS A 60 -3.22 -13.87 -10.94
C LYS A 60 -3.70 -12.63 -10.25
N THR A 61 -5.01 -12.58 -9.99
CA THR A 61 -5.68 -11.41 -9.44
C THR A 61 -6.15 -11.65 -8.02
N LEU A 62 -5.88 -10.69 -7.14
CA LEU A 62 -6.49 -10.56 -5.82
C LEU A 62 -7.28 -9.27 -5.75
N GLN A 63 -8.38 -9.27 -5.01
CA GLN A 63 -9.19 -8.09 -4.70
C GLN A 63 -8.93 -7.68 -3.26
N LEU A 64 -8.54 -6.42 -3.04
CA LEU A 64 -8.12 -5.94 -1.73
C LEU A 64 -9.29 -5.65 -0.80
N ASP A 65 -10.40 -5.21 -1.34
CA ASP A 65 -11.61 -4.78 -0.64
C ASP A 65 -12.53 -5.95 -0.20
N ASN A 66 -12.06 -7.18 -0.37
CA ASN A 66 -12.80 -8.36 0.05
C ASN A 66 -11.87 -9.53 0.42
N ASN A 67 -12.44 -10.60 0.93
CA ASN A 67 -11.69 -11.76 1.40
C ASN A 67 -11.59 -12.91 0.37
N THR A 68 -12.00 -12.71 -0.89
CA THR A 68 -11.93 -13.74 -1.93
C THR A 68 -10.53 -14.27 -2.14
N LEU A 69 -10.45 -15.52 -2.58
CA LEU A 69 -9.19 -16.17 -2.94
C LEU A 69 -8.65 -15.64 -4.28
N GLU A 70 -7.39 -15.96 -4.57
CA GLU A 70 -6.77 -15.65 -5.86
C GLU A 70 -7.59 -16.22 -7.01
N SER A 71 -7.88 -15.38 -7.98
CA SER A 71 -8.52 -15.76 -9.22
C SER A 71 -7.53 -15.75 -10.39
N THR A 72 -7.86 -16.46 -11.48
CA THR A 72 -7.11 -16.40 -12.72
C THR A 72 -7.95 -15.67 -13.75
N GLY A 73 -7.45 -14.56 -14.26
CA GLY A 73 -8.13 -13.74 -15.25
C GLY A 73 -7.15 -13.18 -16.28
N THR A 74 -7.48 -13.35 -17.56
CA THR A 74 -6.64 -12.88 -18.68
C THR A 74 -7.06 -11.50 -19.18
N SER A 75 -8.12 -10.90 -18.61
CA SER A 75 -8.69 -9.62 -19.02
C SER A 75 -8.33 -8.44 -18.12
N TYR A 76 -7.58 -8.67 -17.03
CA TYR A 76 -7.15 -7.61 -16.10
C TYR A 76 -5.86 -6.94 -16.61
N ILE A 77 -4.72 -7.26 -16.02
CA ILE A 77 -3.41 -6.83 -16.53
C ILE A 77 -2.89 -7.96 -17.43
N THR A 78 -2.42 -7.61 -18.61
CA THR A 78 -1.98 -8.60 -19.62
C THR A 78 -0.46 -8.61 -19.81
N ALA A 79 0.22 -7.53 -19.41
CA ALA A 79 1.68 -7.46 -19.42
C ALA A 79 2.21 -6.45 -18.40
N PHE A 80 3.35 -6.76 -17.77
CA PHE A 80 4.21 -5.79 -17.12
C PHE A 80 5.15 -5.21 -18.18
N GLY A 81 5.27 -3.87 -18.24
CA GLY A 81 6.15 -3.17 -19.17
C GLY A 81 7.47 -2.76 -18.50
N SER A 82 8.39 -2.22 -19.29
CA SER A 82 9.62 -1.59 -18.78
C SER A 82 9.35 -0.24 -18.12
N ASP A 83 8.25 0.43 -18.56
CA ASP A 83 7.78 1.70 -18.01
C ASP A 83 6.25 1.73 -18.08
N GLY A 84 5.61 0.97 -17.18
CA GLY A 84 4.16 0.83 -17.12
C GLY A 84 3.66 -0.60 -17.27
N PHE A 85 2.45 -0.76 -17.81
CA PHE A 85 1.78 -2.05 -17.94
C PHE A 85 0.72 -2.02 -19.05
N THR A 86 0.19 -3.19 -19.40
CA THR A 86 -0.94 -3.28 -20.35
C THR A 86 -2.19 -3.76 -19.62
N VAL A 87 -3.29 -3.01 -19.74
CA VAL A 87 -4.61 -3.43 -19.26
C VAL A 87 -5.36 -4.20 -20.33
N GLY A 88 -6.14 -5.18 -19.89
CA GLY A 88 -7.11 -5.89 -20.74
C GLY A 88 -8.46 -5.18 -20.78
N THR A 89 -9.53 -5.95 -20.84
CA THR A 89 -10.91 -5.47 -21.03
C THR A 89 -11.76 -5.50 -19.76
N ALA A 90 -11.22 -5.94 -18.62
CA ALA A 90 -12.00 -6.05 -17.38
C ALA A 90 -12.36 -4.65 -16.81
N ASP A 91 -13.58 -4.47 -16.42
CA ASP A 91 -14.13 -3.19 -15.92
C ASP A 91 -13.39 -2.64 -14.70
N ASN A 92 -12.89 -3.50 -13.83
CA ASN A 92 -12.12 -3.08 -12.64
C ASN A 92 -10.84 -2.29 -12.99
N VAL A 93 -10.28 -2.52 -14.18
CA VAL A 93 -9.00 -1.93 -14.60
C VAL A 93 -9.10 -1.09 -15.88
N ASN A 94 -10.26 -1.14 -16.59
CA ASN A 94 -10.36 -0.48 -17.91
C ASN A 94 -11.81 -0.18 -18.33
N TYR A 95 -12.71 0.17 -17.38
CA TYR A 95 -14.10 0.50 -17.69
C TYR A 95 -14.18 1.69 -18.64
N ASN A 96 -14.89 1.53 -19.76
CA ASN A 96 -14.99 2.54 -20.80
C ASN A 96 -15.57 3.87 -20.28
N GLY A 97 -14.83 4.95 -20.47
CA GLY A 97 -15.22 6.30 -20.04
C GLY A 97 -14.93 6.63 -18.57
N SER A 98 -14.44 5.68 -17.77
CA SER A 98 -14.03 5.95 -16.38
C SER A 98 -12.59 6.44 -16.29
N SER A 99 -12.31 7.16 -15.22
CA SER A 99 -10.95 7.48 -14.76
C SER A 99 -10.49 6.42 -13.76
N LEU A 100 -9.32 5.87 -13.99
CA LEU A 100 -8.72 4.87 -13.11
C LEU A 100 -7.40 5.42 -12.53
N VAL A 101 -7.12 5.03 -11.30
CA VAL A 101 -5.83 5.30 -10.65
C VAL A 101 -5.09 3.98 -10.45
N SER A 102 -3.77 4.01 -10.63
CA SER A 102 -2.91 2.89 -10.23
C SER A 102 -1.75 3.37 -9.35
N TRP A 103 -1.45 2.57 -8.31
CA TRP A 103 -0.29 2.72 -7.46
C TRP A 103 0.66 1.57 -7.77
N ASN A 104 1.85 1.90 -8.21
CA ASN A 104 2.76 0.96 -8.86
C ASN A 104 4.07 0.91 -8.08
N PHE A 105 4.46 -0.29 -7.63
CA PHE A 105 5.61 -0.50 -6.75
C PHE A 105 6.62 -1.42 -7.43
N LYS A 106 7.90 -1.09 -7.29
CA LYS A 106 9.02 -1.95 -7.68
C LYS A 106 9.67 -2.56 -6.45
N LYS A 107 10.03 -3.84 -6.52
CA LYS A 107 10.83 -4.50 -5.48
C LYS A 107 12.19 -3.80 -5.38
N GLN A 108 12.51 -3.37 -4.18
CA GLN A 108 13.77 -2.70 -3.87
C GLN A 108 14.17 -2.98 -2.43
N THR A 109 15.38 -3.50 -2.23
CA THR A 109 15.94 -3.73 -0.90
C THR A 109 15.85 -2.48 -0.04
N GLY A 110 15.33 -2.64 1.17
CA GLY A 110 15.09 -1.55 2.12
C GLY A 110 13.77 -0.81 1.92
N VAL A 111 13.02 -1.05 0.84
CA VAL A 111 11.81 -0.30 0.50
C VAL A 111 10.58 -1.20 0.41
N PHE A 112 10.60 -2.15 -0.52
CA PHE A 112 9.45 -2.98 -0.83
C PHE A 112 9.87 -4.37 -1.31
N ASP A 113 9.18 -5.41 -0.83
CA ASP A 113 9.41 -6.80 -1.22
C ASP A 113 8.10 -7.58 -1.32
N ILE A 114 8.07 -8.64 -2.11
CA ILE A 114 6.94 -9.54 -2.30
C ILE A 114 7.44 -10.98 -2.11
N GLN A 115 6.79 -11.73 -1.21
CA GLN A 115 7.11 -13.12 -0.95
C GLN A 115 5.88 -14.02 -1.01
N THR A 116 6.07 -15.29 -1.38
CA THR A 116 5.03 -16.30 -1.31
C THR A 116 5.50 -17.50 -0.49
N TRP A 117 4.58 -18.17 0.18
CA TRP A 117 4.89 -19.37 0.95
C TRP A 117 3.70 -20.32 1.00
N THR A 118 3.97 -21.57 1.42
CA THR A 118 2.96 -22.55 1.76
C THR A 118 2.90 -22.71 3.27
N GLY A 119 1.72 -22.63 3.86
CA GLY A 119 1.49 -22.81 5.28
C GLY A 119 1.69 -24.25 5.73
N THR A 120 2.02 -24.43 7.02
CA THR A 120 2.25 -25.74 7.64
C THR A 120 1.36 -26.01 8.85
N GLY A 121 0.65 -25.01 9.36
CA GLY A 121 -0.15 -25.09 10.59
C GLY A 121 0.68 -25.12 11.88
N SER A 122 2.00 -24.99 11.79
CA SER A 122 2.92 -24.99 12.94
C SER A 122 3.76 -23.72 12.96
N ASN A 123 4.14 -23.26 14.17
CA ASN A 123 5.00 -22.09 14.33
C ASN A 123 6.27 -22.20 13.46
N ARG A 124 6.58 -21.15 12.73
CA ARG A 124 7.73 -21.08 11.82
C ARG A 124 8.14 -19.67 11.48
N THR A 125 9.28 -19.54 10.82
CA THR A 125 9.71 -18.30 10.19
C THR A 125 9.64 -18.42 8.66
N ILE A 126 9.38 -17.30 7.99
CA ILE A 126 9.42 -17.16 6.53
C ILE A 126 10.48 -16.12 6.20
N ALA A 127 11.35 -16.45 5.24
CA ALA A 127 12.35 -15.51 4.74
C ALA A 127 11.71 -14.40 3.89
N HIS A 128 12.34 -13.22 3.89
CA HIS A 128 12.05 -12.11 2.97
C HIS A 128 13.35 -11.45 2.53
N ASP A 129 13.31 -10.77 1.36
CA ASP A 129 14.48 -10.14 0.74
C ASP A 129 14.51 -8.62 0.96
N LEU A 130 13.69 -8.11 1.89
CA LEU A 130 13.63 -6.67 2.19
C LEU A 130 14.97 -6.12 2.71
N GLY A 131 15.78 -6.95 3.39
CA GLY A 131 17.11 -6.57 3.90
C GLY A 131 17.11 -5.63 5.11
N VAL A 132 15.93 -5.19 5.56
CA VAL A 132 15.69 -4.41 6.77
C VAL A 132 14.49 -5.00 7.51
N VAL A 133 14.32 -4.65 8.78
CA VAL A 133 13.10 -5.04 9.53
C VAL A 133 11.89 -4.42 8.86
N PRO A 134 10.87 -5.21 8.45
CA PRO A 134 9.63 -4.66 7.93
C PRO A 134 8.96 -3.74 8.97
N SER A 135 8.64 -2.54 8.57
CA SER A 135 7.84 -1.61 9.39
C SER A 135 6.35 -1.90 9.29
N LEU A 136 5.93 -2.46 8.17
CA LEU A 136 4.57 -2.93 7.90
C LEU A 136 4.63 -4.03 6.85
N PHE A 137 3.77 -5.04 6.97
CA PHE A 137 3.50 -5.96 5.88
C PHE A 137 2.03 -6.37 5.83
N ILE A 138 1.57 -6.71 4.63
CA ILE A 138 0.22 -7.15 4.35
C ILE A 138 0.30 -8.56 3.80
N MET A 139 -0.49 -9.49 4.31
CA MET A 139 -0.51 -10.88 3.82
C MET A 139 -1.93 -11.35 3.48
N LYS A 140 -2.01 -12.23 2.47
CA LYS A 140 -3.26 -12.80 1.97
C LYS A 140 -3.13 -14.29 1.68
N GLU A 141 -4.12 -15.06 2.10
CA GLU A 141 -4.31 -16.45 1.66
C GLU A 141 -4.78 -16.47 0.20
N LYS A 142 -4.04 -17.19 -0.65
CA LYS A 142 -4.33 -17.33 -2.09
C LYS A 142 -5.21 -18.54 -2.38
N THR A 143 -4.95 -19.65 -1.68
CA THR A 143 -5.68 -20.92 -1.85
C THR A 143 -6.07 -21.45 -0.47
N GLY A 144 -7.15 -22.22 -0.38
CA GLY A 144 -7.60 -22.83 0.86
C GLY A 144 -8.95 -22.29 1.31
N SER A 145 -8.97 -21.38 2.28
CA SER A 145 -10.22 -20.78 2.76
C SER A 145 -10.21 -19.27 2.58
N VAL A 146 -11.38 -18.70 2.40
CA VAL A 146 -11.53 -17.24 2.38
C VAL A 146 -11.19 -16.68 3.76
N ASN A 147 -10.14 -15.85 3.82
CA ASN A 147 -9.69 -15.12 5.00
C ASN A 147 -9.40 -13.68 4.62
N ASP A 148 -9.52 -12.79 5.59
CA ASP A 148 -9.23 -11.37 5.41
C ASP A 148 -7.75 -11.12 5.15
N TRP A 149 -7.46 -9.97 4.57
CA TRP A 149 -6.11 -9.45 4.43
C TRP A 149 -5.58 -9.03 5.79
N THR A 150 -4.53 -9.65 6.25
CA THR A 150 -3.92 -9.35 7.56
C THR A 150 -2.79 -8.37 7.42
N VAL A 151 -2.75 -7.38 8.31
CA VAL A 151 -1.71 -6.35 8.37
C VAL A 151 -0.95 -6.44 9.68
N TYR A 152 0.38 -6.60 9.59
CA TYR A 152 1.34 -6.28 10.64
C TYR A 152 1.70 -4.79 10.51
N TYR A 153 1.69 -4.05 11.61
CA TYR A 153 1.89 -2.60 11.60
C TYR A 153 2.92 -2.11 12.63
N GLY A 154 3.88 -2.98 12.97
CA GLY A 154 4.92 -2.71 13.96
C GLY A 154 4.60 -3.25 15.37
N ASP A 155 3.46 -3.91 15.53
CA ASP A 155 3.03 -4.56 16.76
C ASP A 155 2.90 -6.08 16.49
N GLU A 156 3.69 -6.89 17.15
CA GLU A 156 3.70 -8.36 16.97
C GLU A 156 2.56 -9.06 17.72
N THR A 157 1.90 -8.36 18.62
CA THR A 157 0.81 -8.91 19.42
C THR A 157 -0.57 -8.63 18.84
N ASP A 158 -0.66 -7.61 17.96
CA ASP A 158 -1.92 -7.17 17.35
C ASP A 158 -1.85 -7.12 15.83
N ALA A 159 -2.99 -7.31 15.17
CA ALA A 159 -3.14 -7.16 13.72
C ALA A 159 -4.34 -6.32 13.34
N LEU A 160 -4.27 -5.73 12.15
CA LEU A 160 -5.38 -5.11 11.45
C LEU A 160 -5.82 -6.00 10.27
N GLN A 161 -7.01 -5.71 9.74
CA GLN A 161 -7.53 -6.32 8.51
C GLN A 161 -7.67 -5.23 7.44
N PHE A 162 -7.03 -5.42 6.27
CA PHE A 162 -6.97 -4.37 5.25
C PHE A 162 -8.29 -4.20 4.48
N ASN A 163 -9.04 -5.29 4.34
CA ASN A 163 -10.38 -5.30 3.72
C ASN A 163 -11.52 -5.04 4.70
N GLU A 164 -11.21 -4.61 5.93
CA GLU A 164 -12.20 -4.40 6.98
C GLU A 164 -11.99 -3.05 7.67
N SER A 165 -13.03 -2.54 8.28
CA SER A 165 -12.97 -1.30 9.07
C SER A 165 -12.65 -1.53 10.55
N ASN A 166 -12.51 -2.76 11.01
CA ASN A 166 -12.32 -3.11 12.42
C ASN A 166 -11.08 -2.44 13.04
N ALA A 167 -11.12 -2.22 14.33
CA ALA A 167 -9.96 -1.93 15.15
C ALA A 167 -8.99 -3.13 15.19
N THR A 168 -7.82 -2.95 15.82
CA THR A 168 -6.85 -4.03 16.03
C THR A 168 -7.45 -5.19 16.80
N SER A 169 -6.94 -6.38 16.55
CA SER A 169 -7.28 -7.60 17.27
C SER A 169 -6.03 -8.38 17.59
N ASP A 170 -6.07 -9.15 18.69
CA ASP A 170 -5.00 -10.06 19.11
C ASP A 170 -4.52 -10.94 17.94
N ALA A 171 -3.22 -11.01 17.76
CA ALA A 171 -2.53 -11.70 16.69
C ALA A 171 -1.54 -12.77 17.14
N ALA A 172 -1.58 -13.21 18.39
CA ALA A 172 -0.65 -14.22 18.94
C ALA A 172 -0.56 -15.48 18.06
N THR A 173 -1.67 -15.97 17.54
CA THR A 173 -1.68 -17.12 16.63
C THR A 173 -1.27 -16.78 15.19
N ARG A 174 -1.19 -15.49 14.82
CA ARG A 174 -0.78 -15.04 13.47
C ARG A 174 0.72 -14.84 13.40
N PHE A 175 1.30 -14.01 14.30
CA PHE A 175 2.71 -13.60 14.29
C PHE A 175 3.55 -14.29 15.37
N ASN A 176 2.94 -15.20 16.19
CA ASN A 176 3.60 -15.89 17.30
C ASN A 176 4.26 -14.92 18.29
N ASP A 177 3.64 -13.75 18.52
CA ASP A 177 4.14 -12.65 19.37
C ASP A 177 5.63 -12.38 19.16
N THR A 178 6.09 -12.46 17.92
CA THR A 178 7.51 -12.38 17.58
C THR A 178 7.76 -11.32 16.52
N LYS A 179 8.57 -10.31 16.87
CA LYS A 179 8.98 -9.26 15.94
C LYS A 179 9.71 -9.83 14.73
N PRO A 180 9.45 -9.30 13.52
CA PRO A 180 10.25 -9.63 12.36
C PRO A 180 11.71 -9.14 12.54
N THR A 181 12.60 -9.79 11.83
CA THR A 181 14.01 -9.38 11.69
C THR A 181 14.25 -8.76 10.32
N SER A 182 15.50 -8.45 9.97
CA SER A 182 15.87 -7.99 8.63
C SER A 182 15.82 -9.06 7.53
N SER A 183 15.53 -10.32 7.89
CA SER A 183 15.58 -11.46 6.97
C SER A 183 14.40 -12.42 7.08
N VAL A 184 13.68 -12.42 8.21
CA VAL A 184 12.55 -13.32 8.43
C VAL A 184 11.44 -12.64 9.22
N PHE A 185 10.20 -13.09 9.01
CA PHE A 185 9.08 -12.84 9.91
C PHE A 185 8.52 -14.16 10.46
N SER A 186 7.86 -14.09 11.61
CA SER A 186 7.32 -15.27 12.30
C SER A 186 5.86 -15.47 11.97
N LEU A 187 5.47 -16.74 11.86
CA LEU A 187 4.08 -17.17 11.76
C LEU A 187 3.75 -18.12 12.91
N GLY A 188 2.60 -17.90 13.53
CA GLY A 188 2.02 -18.79 14.52
C GLY A 188 1.22 -19.94 13.88
N THR A 189 0.39 -20.58 14.66
CA THR A 189 -0.45 -21.71 14.24
C THR A 189 -1.74 -21.27 13.56
N GLY A 190 -2.01 -19.95 13.50
CA GLY A 190 -3.25 -19.39 12.97
C GLY A 190 -3.45 -19.66 11.48
N SER A 191 -4.67 -19.99 11.12
CA SER A 191 -5.04 -20.31 9.73
C SER A 191 -4.90 -19.12 8.76
N VAL A 192 -4.91 -17.90 9.28
CA VAL A 192 -4.92 -16.67 8.45
C VAL A 192 -3.60 -16.46 7.71
N GLY A 193 -2.46 -16.91 8.25
CA GLY A 193 -1.14 -16.81 7.59
C GLY A 193 -0.44 -18.15 7.38
N ASN A 194 -0.94 -19.23 8.02
CA ASN A 194 -0.16 -20.48 8.11
C ASN A 194 -1.01 -21.77 8.09
N ARG A 195 -2.20 -21.76 7.51
CA ARG A 195 -3.00 -22.98 7.31
C ARG A 195 -2.19 -24.03 6.55
N ASN A 196 -2.21 -25.27 7.03
CA ASN A 196 -1.50 -26.36 6.38
C ASN A 196 -1.94 -26.54 4.92
N ASN A 197 -0.96 -26.63 4.00
CA ASN A 197 -1.13 -26.76 2.55
C ASN A 197 -1.81 -25.59 1.82
N SER A 198 -2.18 -24.50 2.50
CA SER A 198 -2.63 -23.27 1.85
C SER A 198 -1.44 -22.43 1.37
N THR A 199 -1.60 -21.68 0.31
CA THR A 199 -0.56 -20.78 -0.21
C THR A 199 -0.90 -19.32 0.08
N TYR A 200 0.12 -18.51 0.30
CA TYR A 200 0.02 -17.12 0.73
C TYR A 200 0.89 -16.20 -0.13
N VAL A 201 0.58 -14.92 -0.11
CA VAL A 201 1.45 -13.84 -0.58
C VAL A 201 1.55 -12.79 0.51
N GLY A 202 2.72 -12.16 0.63
CA GLY A 202 3.00 -11.04 1.52
C GLY A 202 3.69 -9.90 0.79
N TYR A 203 3.31 -8.67 1.12
CA TYR A 203 3.85 -7.40 0.62
C TYR A 203 4.48 -6.67 1.79
N PHE A 204 5.79 -6.46 1.75
CA PHE A 204 6.60 -5.96 2.86
C PHE A 204 7.10 -4.56 2.58
N PHE A 205 6.94 -3.65 3.54
CA PHE A 205 7.38 -2.26 3.46
C PHE A 205 8.47 -1.99 4.49
N GLY A 206 9.59 -1.44 4.03
CA GLY A 206 10.69 -0.96 4.85
C GLY A 206 10.71 0.57 4.95
N ASN A 207 11.27 1.09 6.04
CA ASN A 207 11.49 2.52 6.18
C ASN A 207 12.80 2.92 5.49
N SER A 208 12.71 3.90 4.59
CA SER A 208 13.83 4.37 3.76
C SER A 208 13.72 5.87 3.48
N SER A 209 14.51 6.39 2.54
CA SER A 209 14.39 7.77 2.04
C SER A 209 13.15 8.00 1.17
N VAL A 210 12.46 6.95 0.71
CA VAL A 210 11.33 7.02 -0.22
C VAL A 210 10.08 6.25 0.25
N SER A 211 10.16 5.57 1.38
CA SER A 211 9.07 4.79 1.97
C SER A 211 9.07 4.96 3.48
N ARG A 212 7.90 5.17 4.07
CA ARG A 212 7.72 5.25 5.51
C ARG A 212 6.41 4.63 5.95
N ALA A 213 6.47 3.66 6.85
CA ALA A 213 5.31 3.24 7.62
C ALA A 213 5.57 3.50 9.11
N GLY A 214 4.54 3.91 9.83
CA GLY A 214 4.69 4.29 11.23
C GLY A 214 3.36 4.57 11.91
N LEU A 215 3.45 5.10 13.11
CA LEU A 215 2.32 5.43 13.97
C LEU A 215 2.31 6.93 14.29
N TYR A 216 1.13 7.50 14.47
CA TYR A 216 0.97 8.82 15.05
C TYR A 216 -0.26 8.87 15.98
N TYR A 217 -0.35 9.93 16.77
CA TYR A 217 -1.50 10.22 17.61
C TYR A 217 -2.22 11.46 17.09
N GLY A 218 -3.54 11.35 16.97
CA GLY A 218 -4.37 12.46 16.54
C GLY A 218 -4.41 13.60 17.56
N ALA A 219 -4.61 14.83 17.07
CA ALA A 219 -4.67 16.05 17.89
C ALA A 219 -6.11 16.45 18.26
N GLY A 220 -7.13 15.92 17.60
CA GLY A 220 -8.55 16.22 17.83
C GLY A 220 -8.97 17.62 17.41
N ASN A 221 -8.25 18.27 16.50
CA ASN A 221 -8.58 19.57 15.96
C ASN A 221 -8.09 19.74 14.52
N ALA A 222 -8.64 20.72 13.79
CA ALA A 222 -8.33 20.95 12.37
C ALA A 222 -6.92 21.54 12.13
N ASP A 223 -6.25 22.07 13.15
CA ASP A 223 -4.82 22.37 13.13
C ASP A 223 -4.05 21.14 13.65
N GLY A 224 -4.19 20.04 12.94
CA GLY A 224 -3.88 18.70 13.39
C GLY A 224 -2.39 18.38 13.46
N ALA A 225 -2.13 17.10 13.78
CA ALA A 225 -0.78 16.59 13.92
C ALA A 225 0.02 16.71 12.62
N ILE A 226 1.29 17.09 12.75
CA ILE A 226 2.29 16.97 11.68
C ILE A 226 3.03 15.66 11.89
N VAL A 227 3.05 14.83 10.85
CA VAL A 227 3.72 13.53 10.86
C VAL A 227 4.92 13.59 9.91
N HIS A 228 6.13 13.43 10.45
CA HIS A 228 7.36 13.48 9.67
C HIS A 228 7.64 12.12 9.02
N THR A 229 7.69 12.10 7.69
CA THR A 229 8.09 10.93 6.89
C THR A 229 9.56 10.99 6.47
N GLY A 230 10.13 12.21 6.41
CA GLY A 230 11.45 12.49 5.88
C GLY A 230 11.44 12.82 4.37
N PHE A 231 10.25 12.96 3.77
CA PHE A 231 10.04 13.30 2.37
C PHE A 231 8.63 13.89 2.17
N LYS A 232 8.41 14.52 1.01
CA LYS A 232 7.07 14.90 0.56
C LYS A 232 6.34 13.66 0.04
N PRO A 233 5.15 13.30 0.59
CA PRO A 233 4.40 12.16 0.09
C PRO A 233 3.87 12.38 -1.34
N ALA A 234 3.93 11.32 -2.18
CA ALA A 234 3.09 11.17 -3.37
C ALA A 234 1.83 10.36 -3.05
N PHE A 235 1.93 9.51 -2.01
CA PHE A 235 0.90 8.54 -1.62
C PHE A 235 0.89 8.40 -0.11
N LEU A 236 -0.30 8.31 0.46
CA LEU A 236 -0.53 8.13 1.88
C LEU A 236 -1.73 7.21 2.11
N ILE A 237 -1.58 6.23 2.99
CA ILE A 237 -2.69 5.49 3.60
C ILE A 237 -2.70 5.76 5.09
N VAL A 238 -3.89 5.95 5.66
CA VAL A 238 -4.11 6.12 7.10
C VAL A 238 -5.20 5.18 7.59
N LYS A 239 -5.02 4.62 8.80
CA LYS A 239 -6.01 3.79 9.49
C LYS A 239 -6.02 4.07 10.98
N ASN A 240 -7.22 4.29 11.52
CA ASN A 240 -7.45 4.29 12.96
C ASN A 240 -7.27 2.88 13.52
N THR A 241 -6.36 2.68 14.49
CA THR A 241 -6.10 1.36 15.09
C THR A 241 -7.02 1.03 16.25
N ALA A 242 -7.66 2.03 16.85
CA ALA A 242 -8.41 1.90 18.10
C ALA A 242 -9.94 1.79 17.93
N ALA A 243 -10.44 2.12 16.73
CA ALA A 243 -11.88 2.14 16.46
C ALA A 243 -12.21 1.61 15.06
N THR A 244 -13.50 1.35 14.85
CA THR A 244 -14.05 1.04 13.52
C THR A 244 -13.93 2.27 12.63
N SER A 245 -13.12 2.19 11.55
CA SER A 245 -12.80 3.28 10.64
C SER A 245 -12.28 2.71 9.32
N GLY A 246 -12.29 3.48 8.23
CA GLY A 246 -11.74 3.08 6.95
C GLY A 246 -10.22 3.07 6.88
N TRP A 247 -9.69 2.51 5.79
CA TRP A 247 -8.33 2.69 5.32
C TRP A 247 -8.36 3.76 4.24
N PHE A 248 -8.00 5.00 4.56
CA PHE A 248 -8.13 6.13 3.66
C PHE A 248 -6.84 6.35 2.85
N ILE A 249 -7.01 6.43 1.53
CA ILE A 249 -5.92 6.54 0.55
C ILE A 249 -5.96 7.93 -0.08
N TYR A 250 -4.83 8.63 -0.03
CA TYR A 250 -4.58 9.91 -0.66
C TYR A 250 -3.41 9.82 -1.61
N ASP A 251 -3.43 10.60 -2.70
CA ASP A 251 -2.26 10.79 -3.57
C ASP A 251 -2.28 12.15 -4.27
N ASN A 252 -1.11 12.60 -4.69
CA ASN A 252 -0.91 13.89 -5.32
C ASN A 252 -1.28 13.92 -6.81
N LYS A 253 -1.61 12.77 -7.43
CA LYS A 253 -2.03 12.73 -8.85
C LYS A 253 -3.54 12.93 -8.98
N ARG A 254 -4.33 12.35 -8.11
CA ARG A 254 -5.79 12.55 -8.11
C ARG A 254 -6.17 13.97 -7.67
N ASN A 255 -5.48 14.47 -6.66
CA ASN A 255 -5.71 15.82 -6.12
C ASN A 255 -4.36 16.52 -5.92
N PRO A 256 -3.82 17.18 -6.97
CA PRO A 256 -2.55 17.91 -6.87
C PRO A 256 -2.74 19.23 -6.10
N GLY A 257 -1.86 19.47 -5.14
CA GLY A 257 -1.90 20.65 -4.28
C GLY A 257 -2.52 20.37 -2.91
N ASN A 258 -2.37 21.31 -1.99
CA ASN A 258 -2.88 21.23 -0.64
C ASN A 258 -4.12 22.11 -0.44
N PRO A 259 -5.10 21.68 0.37
CA PRO A 259 -5.17 20.37 0.96
C PRO A 259 -5.53 19.28 -0.05
N VAL A 260 -5.01 18.06 0.17
CA VAL A 260 -5.42 16.85 -0.56
C VAL A 260 -6.69 16.34 0.11
N THR A 261 -7.81 16.33 -0.60
CA THR A 261 -9.14 15.98 -0.06
C THR A 261 -9.75 14.75 -0.72
N GLU A 262 -9.39 14.46 -1.98
CA GLU A 262 -9.89 13.28 -2.67
C GLU A 262 -9.35 11.99 -2.06
N GLU A 263 -10.19 11.24 -1.37
CA GLU A 263 -9.86 9.96 -0.77
C GLU A 263 -10.51 8.78 -1.48
N LEU A 264 -9.91 7.62 -1.33
CA LEU A 264 -10.50 6.31 -1.60
C LEU A 264 -10.36 5.46 -0.34
N ALA A 265 -11.34 4.60 -0.09
CA ALA A 265 -11.30 3.68 1.03
C ALA A 265 -10.87 2.28 0.53
N ALA A 266 -9.74 1.75 1.01
CA ALA A 266 -9.18 0.49 0.52
C ALA A 266 -10.05 -0.73 0.83
N GLN A 267 -10.83 -0.69 1.92
CA GLN A 267 -11.66 -1.80 2.37
C GLN A 267 -13.01 -1.93 1.65
N VAL A 268 -13.31 -1.04 0.71
CA VAL A 268 -14.57 -1.06 -0.06
C VAL A 268 -14.32 -0.71 -1.53
N GLY A 269 -15.12 -1.26 -2.42
CA GLY A 269 -15.11 -0.91 -3.84
C GLY A 269 -15.72 0.48 -4.16
N GLY A 270 -15.80 1.39 -3.18
CA GLY A 270 -16.39 2.72 -3.33
C GLY A 270 -15.73 3.62 -4.38
N THR A 271 -16.38 4.71 -4.72
CA THR A 271 -15.85 5.78 -5.57
C THR A 271 -15.06 6.79 -4.75
N VAL A 272 -14.35 7.72 -5.44
CA VAL A 272 -13.67 8.83 -4.76
C VAL A 272 -14.67 9.63 -3.92
N ALA A 273 -14.28 9.93 -2.68
CA ALA A 273 -14.98 10.84 -1.77
C ALA A 273 -14.11 12.07 -1.48
N ASP A 274 -14.68 13.07 -0.82
CA ASP A 274 -14.04 14.34 -0.45
C ASP A 274 -14.46 14.69 0.98
N SER A 275 -14.09 13.81 1.94
CA SER A 275 -14.59 13.89 3.31
C SER A 275 -13.57 14.47 4.27
N TYR A 276 -12.27 14.18 4.07
CA TYR A 276 -11.20 14.53 4.99
C TYR A 276 -10.03 15.18 4.26
N ALA A 277 -9.32 16.08 4.93
CA ALA A 277 -8.25 16.87 4.33
C ALA A 277 -6.88 16.60 4.97
N VAL A 278 -5.86 16.46 4.13
CA VAL A 278 -4.46 16.37 4.55
C VAL A 278 -3.59 17.28 3.69
N ASP A 279 -2.54 17.88 4.29
CA ASP A 279 -1.51 18.56 3.51
C ASP A 279 -0.31 17.65 3.31
N PHE A 280 0.19 17.56 2.09
CA PHE A 280 1.49 16.95 1.78
C PHE A 280 2.58 18.02 1.86
N LEU A 281 3.41 17.90 2.88
CA LEU A 281 4.50 18.84 3.19
C LEU A 281 5.85 18.28 2.68
N SER A 282 6.85 19.13 2.55
CA SER A 282 8.19 18.74 2.10
C SER A 282 8.84 17.61 2.91
N THR A 283 8.45 17.45 4.18
CA THR A 283 9.02 16.45 5.10
C THR A 283 8.02 15.50 5.71
N GLY A 284 6.77 15.50 5.23
CA GLY A 284 5.71 14.66 5.78
C GLY A 284 4.32 15.10 5.39
N PHE A 285 3.35 14.84 6.24
CA PHE A 285 1.97 15.26 6.05
C PHE A 285 1.38 15.90 7.30
N LYS A 286 0.34 16.70 7.13
CA LYS A 286 -0.40 17.33 8.22
C LYS A 286 -1.89 17.04 8.10
N LEU A 287 -2.52 16.63 9.18
CA LEU A 287 -3.98 16.45 9.27
C LEU A 287 -4.65 17.81 9.32
N ARG A 288 -5.68 18.02 8.47
CA ARG A 288 -6.41 19.29 8.36
C ARG A 288 -7.87 19.16 8.79
N ASP A 289 -8.19 18.03 9.41
CA ASP A 289 -9.51 17.70 9.90
C ASP A 289 -9.47 17.34 11.38
N ALA A 290 -10.59 17.51 12.10
CA ALA A 290 -10.76 17.10 13.51
C ALA A 290 -11.41 15.72 13.63
N ASP A 291 -11.78 15.10 12.51
CA ASP A 291 -12.56 13.86 12.50
C ASP A 291 -11.78 12.69 13.15
N ALA A 292 -12.50 11.86 13.88
CA ALA A 292 -11.94 10.70 14.58
C ALA A 292 -11.42 9.61 13.65
N ASP A 293 -11.79 9.59 12.39
CA ASP A 293 -11.29 8.63 11.40
C ASP A 293 -9.80 8.86 11.08
N LEU A 294 -9.34 10.13 11.13
CA LEU A 294 -7.95 10.49 10.84
C LEU A 294 -7.21 11.16 11.99
N ASN A 295 -7.89 11.89 12.89
CA ASN A 295 -7.23 12.83 13.81
C ASN A 295 -7.92 12.98 15.17
N GLY A 296 -8.65 11.95 15.64
CA GLY A 296 -9.25 11.96 16.99
C GLY A 296 -8.21 12.14 18.09
N GLY A 297 -8.48 13.04 19.05
CA GLY A 297 -7.52 13.42 20.08
C GLY A 297 -7.02 12.24 20.91
N GLY A 298 -5.70 12.01 20.94
CA GLY A 298 -5.05 10.91 21.65
C GLY A 298 -5.25 9.53 21.03
N THR A 299 -5.97 9.41 19.92
CA THR A 299 -6.17 8.15 19.19
C THR A 299 -4.93 7.77 18.39
N LYS A 300 -4.55 6.49 18.39
CA LYS A 300 -3.42 5.95 17.65
C LYS A 300 -3.83 5.57 16.22
N TYR A 301 -3.03 5.99 15.26
CA TYR A 301 -3.19 5.69 13.82
C TYR A 301 -1.94 5.05 13.26
N VAL A 302 -2.11 4.15 12.29
CA VAL A 302 -1.03 3.65 11.45
C VAL A 302 -1.10 4.33 10.09
N TYR A 303 0.07 4.55 9.47
CA TYR A 303 0.16 5.08 8.12
C TYR A 303 1.22 4.37 7.28
N ILE A 304 1.04 4.43 5.96
CA ILE A 304 2.04 4.10 4.93
C ILE A 304 2.14 5.30 4.01
N ALA A 305 3.36 5.77 3.75
CA ALA A 305 3.62 6.85 2.80
C ALA A 305 4.74 6.47 1.82
N MET A 306 4.57 6.86 0.55
CA MET A 306 5.60 6.78 -0.48
C MET A 306 5.94 8.18 -0.95
N ALA A 307 7.22 8.41 -1.23
CA ALA A 307 7.74 9.72 -1.59
C ALA A 307 7.34 10.14 -3.01
N GLU A 308 7.05 11.42 -3.19
CA GLU A 308 7.08 12.08 -4.51
C GLU A 308 8.53 12.24 -4.98
N GLN A 309 9.36 12.78 -4.07
CA GLN A 309 10.81 12.87 -4.21
C GLN A 309 11.43 12.70 -2.82
N PRO A 310 12.64 12.14 -2.70
CA PRO A 310 13.32 12.11 -1.41
C PRO A 310 13.64 13.54 -0.97
N PHE A 311 13.65 13.78 0.36
CA PHE A 311 13.97 15.11 0.91
C PHE A 311 15.38 15.58 0.56
N VAL A 312 16.33 14.65 0.47
CA VAL A 312 17.71 14.88 0.01
C VAL A 312 18.06 13.83 -1.02
N THR A 313 18.65 14.27 -2.12
CA THR A 313 19.22 13.39 -3.13
C THR A 313 20.74 13.34 -3.00
N SER A 314 21.36 12.20 -3.31
CA SER A 314 22.80 12.12 -3.45
C SER A 314 23.17 12.51 -4.87
N THR A 315 24.12 13.43 -5.03
CA THR A 315 24.70 13.78 -6.31
C THR A 315 26.21 13.58 -6.26
N ALA A 316 26.88 13.59 -7.40
CA ALA A 316 28.34 13.54 -7.46
C ALA A 316 28.99 14.68 -6.65
N ASN A 317 28.28 15.75 -6.37
CA ASN A 317 28.73 16.95 -5.65
C ASN A 317 28.03 17.17 -4.30
N GLY A 318 27.36 16.17 -3.74
CA GLY A 318 26.68 16.25 -2.45
C GLY A 318 25.17 16.04 -2.54
N SER A 319 24.45 16.33 -1.47
CA SER A 319 23.00 16.19 -1.39
C SER A 319 22.30 17.47 -1.82
N ILE A 320 21.24 17.33 -2.62
CA ILE A 320 20.38 18.45 -3.01
C ILE A 320 19.07 18.33 -2.22
N PRO A 321 18.69 19.34 -1.40
CA PRO A 321 17.41 19.34 -0.72
C PRO A 321 16.24 19.37 -1.71
N CYS A 322 15.22 18.55 -1.45
CA CYS A 322 13.94 18.65 -2.14
C CYS A 322 13.22 19.93 -1.71
N THR A 323 12.80 20.74 -2.67
CA THR A 323 11.98 21.93 -2.38
C THR A 323 10.49 21.57 -2.41
N ALA A 324 9.73 22.00 -1.40
CA ALA A 324 8.28 21.95 -1.44
C ALA A 324 7.76 23.19 -2.19
N PHE A 325 6.88 22.97 -3.13
CA PHE A 325 6.11 24.00 -3.81
C PHE A 325 4.65 23.92 -3.39
#